data_6db2cc59a3b0f5071073818be0d131e7
#
_entry.id   6db2cc59a3b0f5071073818be0d131e7
#
_cell.length_a   1.000
_cell.length_b   1.000
_cell.length_c   1.000
_cell.angle_alpha   90.00
_cell.angle_beta   90.00
_cell.angle_gamma   90.00
#
_symmetry.space_group_name_H-M   'P 1'
#
loop_
_entity.id
_entity.type
_entity.pdbx_description
1 polymer ?
#
loop_
_entity_poly.entity_id
_entity_poly.type
_entity_poly.pdbx_seq_one_letter_code
_entity_poly.pdbx_strand_id
1 'polypeptide(L)'
;TGGLIGLINGYFNVKRKITSFIVTICTMYLFRGVCAYATTNSPVYAVSDISKYNTLPFMLTFTVIIFVVAYLVFTYTGLGSRLKAIGAGETAARFAGIRVETTKILVFVAAGCITGLAAFVNAIKVGSVTSTAGNQLETQIMIALVLGGMPVNGGAKVRFYNIILGVMTYKVL
;
A
#
# COMPACT_ATOMS: atom_id res chain seq x y z
N THR A 1 6.49 5.13 -10.80
CA THR A 1 5.81 6.24 -10.08
C THR A 1 5.49 5.88 -8.64
N GLY A 2 4.83 4.72 -8.36
CA GLY A 2 4.44 4.32 -6.99
C GLY A 2 5.60 4.29 -5.98
N GLY A 3 6.75 3.74 -6.35
CA GLY A 3 7.94 3.72 -5.50
C GLY A 3 8.51 5.10 -5.19
N LEU A 4 8.43 6.05 -6.14
CA LEU A 4 8.85 7.44 -5.91
C LEU A 4 7.94 8.15 -4.90
N ILE A 5 6.64 7.95 -5.00
CA ILE A 5 5.67 8.47 -4.02
C ILE A 5 5.93 7.86 -2.64
N GLY A 6 6.22 6.55 -2.59
CA GLY A 6 6.62 5.87 -1.36
C GLY A 6 7.90 6.45 -0.74
N LEU A 7 8.89 6.79 -1.57
CA LEU A 7 10.13 7.42 -1.12
C LEU A 7 9.87 8.82 -0.54
N ILE A 8 9.04 9.63 -1.19
CA ILE A 8 8.65 10.95 -0.70
C ILE A 8 7.97 10.81 0.67
N ASN A 9 6.99 9.92 0.79
CA ASN A 9 6.27 9.67 2.04
C ASN A 9 7.22 9.19 3.15
N GLY A 10 8.12 8.27 2.84
CA GLY A 10 9.12 7.77 3.79
C GLY A 10 10.08 8.87 4.26
N TYR A 11 10.52 9.72 3.35
CA TYR A 11 11.41 10.83 3.68
C TYR A 11 10.75 11.82 4.64
N PHE A 12 9.52 12.27 4.35
CA PHE A 12 8.79 13.19 5.23
C PHE A 12 8.47 12.58 6.59
N ASN A 13 8.08 11.31 6.63
CA ASN A 13 7.81 10.60 7.87
C ASN A 13 9.05 10.51 8.77
N VAL A 14 10.20 10.16 8.19
CA VAL A 14 11.43 9.95 8.95
C VAL A 14 12.08 11.28 9.34
N LYS A 15 12.26 12.21 8.38
CA LYS A 15 13.03 13.42 8.59
C LYS A 15 12.25 14.51 9.35
N ARG A 16 10.93 14.60 9.13
CA ARG A 16 10.07 15.57 9.79
C ARG A 16 9.32 14.99 11.00
N LYS A 17 9.48 13.69 11.30
CA LYS A 17 8.80 12.99 12.40
C LYS A 17 7.27 13.16 12.38
N ILE A 18 6.70 13.36 11.19
CA ILE A 18 5.26 13.51 11.00
C ILE A 18 4.66 12.10 11.00
N THR A 19 3.50 11.93 11.63
CA THR A 19 2.80 10.64 11.66
C THR A 19 2.56 10.11 10.24
N SER A 20 2.84 8.83 10.01
CA SER A 20 2.70 8.18 8.70
C SER A 20 1.34 8.42 8.05
N PHE A 21 0.29 8.37 8.85
CA PHE A 21 -1.10 8.59 8.43
C PHE A 21 -1.31 9.98 7.82
N ILE A 22 -0.80 11.03 8.48
CA ILE A 22 -0.96 12.41 8.01
C ILE A 22 -0.20 12.62 6.70
N VAL A 23 1.06 12.15 6.63
CA VAL A 23 1.87 12.29 5.42
C VAL A 23 1.22 11.60 4.22
N THR A 24 0.74 10.38 4.39
CA THR A 24 0.13 9.62 3.29
C THR A 24 -1.17 10.23 2.81
N ILE A 25 -2.03 10.72 3.71
CA ILE A 25 -3.27 11.41 3.33
C ILE A 25 -2.98 12.71 2.59
N CYS A 26 -2.08 13.55 3.11
CA CYS A 26 -1.71 14.81 2.43
C CYS A 26 -1.17 14.54 1.02
N THR A 27 -0.28 13.58 0.89
CA THR A 27 0.29 13.20 -0.40
C THR A 27 -0.77 12.64 -1.36
N MET A 28 -1.70 11.84 -0.86
CA MET A 28 -2.81 11.31 -1.64
C MET A 28 -3.67 12.42 -2.23
N TYR A 29 -4.12 13.38 -1.41
CA TYR A 29 -4.93 14.50 -1.89
C TYR A 29 -4.17 15.42 -2.83
N LEU A 30 -2.86 15.64 -2.57
CA LEU A 30 -2.01 16.43 -3.46
C LEU A 30 -1.94 15.79 -4.87
N PHE A 31 -1.60 14.51 -4.96
CA PHE A 31 -1.54 13.81 -6.24
C PHE A 31 -2.90 13.70 -6.92
N ARG A 32 -3.97 13.50 -6.15
CA ARG A 32 -5.34 13.49 -6.67
C ARG A 32 -5.72 14.85 -7.28
N GLY A 33 -5.37 15.95 -6.62
CA GLY A 33 -5.58 17.30 -7.15
C GLY A 33 -4.79 17.56 -8.43
N VAL A 34 -3.52 17.13 -8.48
CA VAL A 34 -2.68 17.24 -9.69
C VAL A 34 -3.27 16.41 -10.83
N CYS A 35 -3.71 15.18 -10.56
CA CYS A 35 -4.36 14.34 -11.57
C CYS A 35 -5.66 14.96 -12.07
N ALA A 36 -6.51 15.49 -11.19
CA ALA A 36 -7.76 16.14 -11.55
C ALA A 36 -7.52 17.35 -12.46
N TYR A 37 -6.52 18.16 -12.13
CA TYR A 37 -6.13 19.30 -12.97
C TYR A 37 -5.59 18.85 -14.33
N ALA A 38 -4.71 17.86 -14.37
CA ALA A 38 -4.09 17.37 -15.59
C ALA A 38 -5.09 16.68 -16.54
N THR A 39 -6.12 16.03 -16.00
CA THR A 39 -7.14 15.32 -16.79
C THR A 39 -8.39 16.16 -17.05
N THR A 40 -8.43 17.41 -16.56
CA THR A 40 -9.63 18.27 -16.63
C THR A 40 -10.91 17.56 -16.13
N ASN A 41 -10.76 16.71 -15.10
CA ASN A 41 -11.80 15.83 -14.56
C ASN A 41 -12.44 14.86 -15.57
N SER A 42 -11.86 14.69 -16.75
CA SER A 42 -12.34 13.76 -17.76
C SER A 42 -11.73 12.37 -17.54
N PRO A 43 -12.49 11.29 -17.75
CA PRO A 43 -11.94 9.94 -17.66
C PRO A 43 -10.93 9.71 -18.80
N VAL A 44 -9.77 9.19 -18.47
CA VAL A 44 -8.78 8.72 -19.44
C VAL A 44 -9.08 7.26 -19.74
N TYR A 45 -9.50 6.98 -20.96
CA TYR A 45 -9.78 5.61 -21.39
C TYR A 45 -8.47 4.89 -21.73
N ALA A 46 -8.38 3.63 -21.33
CA ALA A 46 -7.26 2.78 -21.70
C ALA A 46 -7.35 2.46 -23.22
N VAL A 47 -6.18 2.42 -23.86
CA VAL A 47 -6.07 2.03 -25.27
C VAL A 47 -6.65 0.62 -25.43
N SER A 48 -7.40 0.39 -26.50
CA SER A 48 -8.13 -0.86 -26.80
C SER A 48 -7.29 -2.14 -26.71
N ASP A 49 -5.98 -2.05 -26.94
CA ASP A 49 -5.07 -3.18 -26.83
C ASP A 49 -4.87 -3.70 -25.40
N ILE A 50 -5.04 -2.84 -24.40
CA ILE A 50 -4.91 -3.24 -22.97
C ILE A 50 -6.16 -4.01 -22.52
N SER A 51 -7.31 -3.78 -23.15
CA SER A 51 -8.55 -4.50 -22.88
C SER A 51 -8.45 -6.01 -23.18
N LYS A 52 -7.53 -6.44 -24.04
CA LYS A 52 -7.27 -7.86 -24.32
C LYS A 52 -6.80 -8.65 -23.09
N TYR A 53 -6.15 -7.98 -22.15
CA TYR A 53 -5.65 -8.58 -20.90
C TYR A 53 -6.68 -8.62 -19.78
N ASN A 54 -7.91 -8.16 -20.03
CA ASN A 54 -9.02 -8.23 -19.08
C ASN A 54 -9.62 -9.64 -19.01
N THR A 55 -8.76 -10.63 -18.77
CA THR A 55 -9.15 -12.04 -18.61
C THR A 55 -9.07 -12.38 -17.13
N LEU A 56 -10.15 -12.92 -16.57
CA LEU A 56 -10.23 -13.34 -15.16
C LEU A 56 -9.01 -14.15 -14.69
N PRO A 57 -8.52 -15.17 -15.43
CA PRO A 57 -7.36 -15.94 -15.00
C PRO A 57 -6.07 -15.09 -14.96
N PHE A 58 -5.87 -14.15 -15.88
CA PHE A 58 -4.70 -13.27 -15.88
C PHE A 58 -4.66 -12.39 -14.62
N MET A 59 -5.79 -11.77 -14.28
CA MET A 59 -5.89 -10.92 -13.10
C MET A 59 -5.65 -11.69 -11.80
N LEU A 60 -6.27 -12.89 -11.67
CA LEU A 60 -6.07 -13.74 -10.52
C LEU A 60 -4.61 -14.17 -10.37
N THR A 61 -4.01 -14.64 -11.45
CA THR A 61 -2.61 -15.08 -11.46
C THR A 61 -1.68 -13.95 -11.07
N PHE A 62 -1.86 -12.75 -11.63
CA PHE A 62 -1.03 -11.60 -11.34
C PHE A 62 -1.18 -11.13 -9.88
N THR A 63 -2.42 -11.11 -9.37
CA THR A 63 -2.69 -10.76 -7.96
C THR A 63 -2.06 -11.78 -7.00
N VAL A 64 -2.17 -13.07 -7.31
CA VAL A 64 -1.55 -14.14 -6.50
C VAL A 64 -0.02 -14.01 -6.51
N ILE A 65 0.59 -13.72 -7.68
CA ILE A 65 2.04 -13.52 -7.77
C ILE A 65 2.48 -12.34 -6.90
N ILE A 66 1.81 -11.18 -6.99
CA ILE A 66 2.13 -10.02 -6.15
C ILE A 66 2.00 -10.38 -4.67
N PHE A 67 0.96 -11.09 -4.30
CA PHE A 67 0.71 -11.50 -2.92
C PHE A 67 1.79 -12.46 -2.40
N VAL A 68 2.16 -13.47 -3.20
CA VAL A 68 3.22 -14.43 -2.87
C VAL A 68 4.57 -13.72 -2.74
N VAL A 69 4.91 -12.83 -3.67
CA VAL A 69 6.15 -12.05 -3.61
C VAL A 69 6.17 -11.18 -2.36
N ALA A 70 5.09 -10.47 -2.06
CA ALA A 70 4.98 -9.66 -0.85
C ALA A 70 5.14 -10.51 0.42
N TYR A 71 4.50 -11.69 0.46
CA TYR A 71 4.61 -12.63 1.57
C TYR A 71 6.04 -13.15 1.75
N LEU A 72 6.70 -13.55 0.66
CA LEU A 72 8.08 -14.03 0.69
C LEU A 72 9.04 -12.94 1.16
N VAL A 73 8.92 -11.73 0.62
CA VAL A 73 9.73 -10.57 1.02
C VAL A 73 9.52 -10.28 2.51
N PHE A 74 8.29 -10.26 2.98
CA PHE A 74 7.99 -9.94 4.38
C PHE A 74 8.41 -11.05 5.35
N THR A 75 8.30 -12.32 4.96
CA THR A 75 8.55 -13.45 5.84
C THR A 75 10.02 -13.87 5.84
N TYR A 76 10.64 -13.92 4.68
CA TYR A 76 12.00 -14.48 4.52
C TYR A 76 13.11 -13.42 4.49
N THR A 77 12.79 -12.13 4.30
CA THR A 77 13.82 -11.10 4.36
C THR A 77 13.94 -10.50 5.76
N GLY A 78 15.14 -10.00 6.07
CA GLY A 78 15.40 -9.28 7.32
C GLY A 78 14.56 -8.00 7.51
N LEU A 79 13.82 -7.57 6.48
CA LEU A 79 12.90 -6.43 6.57
C LEU A 79 11.73 -6.73 7.49
N GLY A 80 11.12 -7.91 7.37
CA GLY A 80 9.98 -8.30 8.20
C GLY A 80 10.33 -8.40 9.69
N SER A 81 11.49 -8.97 10.02
CA SER A 81 11.96 -9.07 11.40
C SER A 81 12.29 -7.69 12.00
N ARG A 82 12.97 -6.82 11.22
CA ARG A 82 13.27 -5.44 11.63
C ARG A 82 11.98 -4.63 11.83
N LEU A 83 11.00 -4.81 10.97
CA LEU A 83 9.72 -4.12 11.07
C LEU A 83 8.94 -4.55 12.32
N LYS A 84 8.92 -5.84 12.64
CA LYS A 84 8.34 -6.37 13.89
C LYS A 84 9.04 -5.82 15.13
N ALA A 85 10.36 -5.73 15.10
CA ALA A 85 11.14 -5.14 16.20
C ALA A 85 10.82 -3.64 16.38
N ILE A 86 10.71 -2.88 15.30
CA ILE A 86 10.30 -1.46 15.33
C ILE A 86 8.87 -1.33 15.85
N GLY A 87 7.95 -2.22 15.43
CA GLY A 87 6.56 -2.25 15.89
C GLY A 87 6.40 -2.59 17.37
N ALA A 88 7.34 -3.34 17.95
CA ALA A 88 7.38 -3.65 19.37
C ALA A 88 7.88 -2.46 20.22
N GLY A 89 8.74 -1.61 19.64
CA GLY A 89 9.26 -0.42 20.31
C GLY A 89 10.42 0.20 19.53
N GLU A 90 10.22 1.41 19.04
CA GLU A 90 11.22 2.12 18.23
C GLU A 90 12.53 2.39 18.97
N THR A 91 12.44 2.75 20.25
CA THR A 91 13.59 3.00 21.12
C THR A 91 14.38 1.72 21.36
N ALA A 92 13.70 0.62 21.68
CA ALA A 92 14.34 -0.68 21.87
C ALA A 92 15.01 -1.18 20.58
N ALA A 93 14.39 -1.00 19.43
CA ALA A 93 14.96 -1.35 18.14
C ALA A 93 16.24 -0.53 17.82
N ARG A 94 16.29 0.75 18.18
CA ARG A 94 17.50 1.58 18.05
C ARG A 94 18.63 1.07 18.93
N PHE A 95 18.36 0.73 20.19
CA PHE A 95 19.36 0.14 21.08
C PHE A 95 19.86 -1.22 20.60
N ALA A 96 19.04 -1.99 19.91
CA ALA A 96 19.45 -3.24 19.25
C ALA A 96 20.24 -3.03 17.93
N GLY A 97 20.63 -1.79 17.61
CA GLY A 97 21.44 -1.48 16.42
C GLY A 97 20.67 -1.47 15.09
N ILE A 98 19.33 -1.51 15.12
CA ILE A 98 18.52 -1.45 13.90
C ILE A 98 18.46 -0.01 13.39
N ARG A 99 18.82 0.18 12.12
CA ARG A 99 18.68 1.48 11.43
C ARG A 99 17.19 1.75 11.12
N VAL A 100 16.47 2.26 12.11
CA VAL A 100 15.01 2.49 12.05
C VAL A 100 14.64 3.37 10.87
N GLU A 101 15.38 4.45 10.64
CA GLU A 101 15.09 5.42 9.57
C GLU A 101 15.16 4.78 8.18
N THR A 102 16.24 4.10 7.89
CA THR A 102 16.42 3.40 6.60
C THR A 102 15.37 2.31 6.39
N THR A 103 15.05 1.57 7.46
CA THR A 103 14.05 0.51 7.40
C THR A 103 12.65 1.10 7.11
N LYS A 104 12.27 2.19 7.75
CA LYS A 104 10.99 2.88 7.49
C LYS A 104 10.90 3.35 6.04
N ILE A 105 11.92 4.04 5.52
CA ILE A 105 11.92 4.51 4.13
C ILE A 105 11.78 3.34 3.15
N LEU A 106 12.52 2.26 3.37
CA LEU A 106 12.50 1.08 2.49
C LEU A 106 11.13 0.39 2.48
N VAL A 107 10.45 0.34 3.63
CA VAL A 107 9.07 -0.18 3.73
C VAL A 107 8.09 0.72 2.97
N PHE A 108 8.20 2.04 3.05
CA PHE A 108 7.36 2.95 2.28
C PHE A 108 7.57 2.81 0.77
N VAL A 109 8.81 2.62 0.33
CA VAL A 109 9.14 2.38 -1.08
C VAL A 109 8.55 1.05 -1.54
N ALA A 110 8.73 -0.02 -0.78
CA ALA A 110 8.17 -1.34 -1.10
C ALA A 110 6.63 -1.30 -1.17
N ALA A 111 5.99 -0.67 -0.19
CA ALA A 111 4.54 -0.48 -0.18
C ALA A 111 4.07 0.33 -1.40
N GLY A 112 4.78 1.41 -1.74
CA GLY A 112 4.50 2.22 -2.94
C GLY A 112 4.62 1.44 -4.23
N CYS A 113 5.62 0.56 -4.36
CA CYS A 113 5.77 -0.33 -5.52
C CYS A 113 4.60 -1.30 -5.63
N ILE A 114 4.23 -1.97 -4.54
CA ILE A 114 3.11 -2.93 -4.52
C ILE A 114 1.80 -2.23 -4.85
N THR A 115 1.54 -1.06 -4.26
CA THR A 115 0.35 -0.26 -4.54
C THR A 115 0.30 0.20 -5.99
N GLY A 116 1.45 0.60 -6.57
CA GLY A 116 1.55 0.95 -7.98
C GLY A 116 1.20 -0.21 -8.91
N LEU A 117 1.65 -1.43 -8.60
CA LEU A 117 1.28 -2.63 -9.34
C LEU A 117 -0.21 -2.95 -9.19
N ALA A 118 -0.77 -2.84 -7.99
CA ALA A 118 -2.20 -3.05 -7.75
C ALA A 118 -3.07 -2.03 -8.50
N ALA A 119 -2.65 -0.76 -8.54
CA ALA A 119 -3.30 0.29 -9.30
C ALA A 119 -3.29 -0.01 -10.81
N PHE A 120 -2.19 -0.55 -11.34
CA PHE A 120 -2.09 -0.95 -12.74
C PHE A 120 -3.08 -2.07 -13.09
N VAL A 121 -3.18 -3.10 -12.24
CA VAL A 121 -4.16 -4.20 -12.42
C VAL A 121 -5.59 -3.65 -12.38
N ASN A 122 -5.87 -2.73 -11.45
CA ASN A 122 -7.20 -2.14 -11.35
C ASN A 122 -7.55 -1.28 -12.58
N ALA A 123 -6.57 -0.56 -13.14
CA ALA A 123 -6.75 0.22 -14.37
C ALA A 123 -7.11 -0.68 -15.57
N ILE A 124 -6.45 -1.84 -15.69
CA ILE A 124 -6.78 -2.84 -16.72
C ILE A 124 -8.22 -3.35 -16.54
N LYS A 125 -8.61 -3.64 -15.30
CA LYS A 125 -9.94 -4.17 -14.96
C LYS A 125 -11.07 -3.19 -15.31
N VAL A 126 -10.87 -1.93 -14.99
CA VAL A 126 -11.90 -0.89 -15.17
C VAL A 126 -11.91 -0.35 -16.60
N GLY A 127 -10.79 -0.46 -17.33
CA GLY A 127 -10.65 0.06 -18.69
C GLY A 127 -10.59 1.58 -18.79
N SER A 128 -10.69 2.28 -17.66
CA SER A 128 -10.60 3.74 -17.58
C SER A 128 -9.99 4.17 -16.26
N VAL A 129 -9.31 5.30 -16.26
CA VAL A 129 -8.74 5.91 -15.05
C VAL A 129 -9.34 7.29 -14.88
N THR A 130 -9.98 7.51 -13.74
CA THR A 130 -10.53 8.80 -13.34
C THR A 130 -9.79 9.35 -12.13
N SER A 131 -9.82 10.66 -11.93
CA SER A 131 -9.25 11.30 -10.73
C SER A 131 -9.95 10.85 -9.43
N THR A 132 -11.18 10.35 -9.54
CA THR A 132 -11.98 9.80 -8.44
C THR A 132 -11.79 8.30 -8.25
N ALA A 133 -10.98 7.63 -9.09
CA ALA A 133 -10.69 6.21 -8.96
C ALA A 133 -10.08 5.91 -7.59
N GLY A 134 -10.59 4.88 -6.93
CA GLY A 134 -10.12 4.51 -5.59
C GLY A 134 -10.58 5.44 -4.47
N ASN A 135 -11.62 6.25 -4.69
CA ASN A 135 -12.20 7.05 -3.60
C ASN A 135 -12.74 6.13 -2.51
N GLN A 136 -12.45 6.47 -1.24
CA GLN A 136 -12.80 5.70 -0.04
C GLN A 136 -12.10 4.33 0.11
N LEU A 137 -11.17 3.94 -0.77
CA LEU A 137 -10.39 2.72 -0.59
C LEU A 137 -9.60 2.73 0.74
N GLU A 138 -9.08 3.88 1.14
CA GLU A 138 -8.39 4.07 2.41
C GLU A 138 -9.27 3.70 3.60
N THR A 139 -10.53 4.14 3.61
CA THR A 139 -11.50 3.83 4.66
C THR A 139 -11.86 2.34 4.66
N GLN A 140 -12.07 1.76 3.48
CA GLN A 140 -12.36 0.33 3.34
C GLN A 140 -11.21 -0.54 3.85
N ILE A 141 -9.96 -0.16 3.53
CA ILE A 141 -8.76 -0.87 4.01
C ILE A 141 -8.64 -0.74 5.52
N MET A 142 -8.90 0.44 6.11
CA MET A 142 -8.87 0.61 7.56
C MET A 142 -9.93 -0.26 8.25
N ILE A 143 -11.15 -0.28 7.74
CA ILE A 143 -12.22 -1.14 8.27
C ILE A 143 -11.81 -2.62 8.18
N ALA A 144 -11.28 -3.05 7.05
CA ALA A 144 -10.83 -4.43 6.88
C ALA A 144 -9.69 -4.80 7.84
N LEU A 145 -8.74 -3.88 8.09
CA LEU A 145 -7.66 -4.10 9.07
C LEU A 145 -8.20 -4.25 10.49
N VAL A 146 -9.13 -3.38 10.89
CA VAL A 146 -9.76 -3.44 12.22
C VAL A 146 -10.56 -4.73 12.39
N LEU A 147 -11.36 -5.13 11.39
CA LEU A 147 -12.09 -6.39 11.39
C LEU A 147 -11.16 -7.61 11.42
N GLY A 148 -9.97 -7.50 10.82
CA GLY A 148 -8.92 -8.52 10.91
C GLY A 148 -8.21 -8.58 12.26
N GLY A 149 -8.58 -7.72 13.22
CA GLY A 149 -7.97 -7.67 14.55
C GLY A 149 -6.56 -7.07 14.56
N MET A 150 -6.24 -6.22 13.58
CA MET A 150 -4.95 -5.54 13.54
C MET A 150 -5.05 -4.17 14.24
N PRO A 151 -4.16 -3.85 15.18
CA PRO A 151 -4.15 -2.54 15.81
C PRO A 151 -3.73 -1.46 14.80
N VAL A 152 -4.53 -0.39 14.68
CA VAL A 152 -4.27 0.73 13.77
C VAL A 152 -2.97 1.47 14.11
N ASN A 153 -2.60 1.49 15.37
CA ASN A 153 -1.39 2.16 15.86
C ASN A 153 -0.11 1.32 15.74
N GLY A 154 -0.17 0.16 15.07
CA GLY A 154 0.95 -0.76 14.97
C GLY A 154 1.06 -1.72 16.16
N GLY A 155 1.86 -2.76 16.01
CA GLY A 155 2.07 -3.77 17.06
C GLY A 155 2.97 -4.90 16.57
N ALA A 156 3.59 -5.62 17.50
CA ALA A 156 4.46 -6.75 17.20
C ALA A 156 3.69 -8.03 16.76
N LYS A 157 2.41 -8.14 17.11
CA LYS A 157 1.58 -9.33 16.87
C LYS A 157 0.77 -9.23 15.58
N VAL A 158 1.41 -8.84 14.48
CA VAL A 158 0.75 -8.80 13.17
C VAL A 158 1.02 -10.11 12.44
N ARG A 159 -0.04 -10.83 12.07
CA ARG A 159 0.05 -12.05 11.26
C ARG A 159 -0.60 -11.81 9.91
N PHE A 160 0.00 -12.34 8.87
CA PHE A 160 -0.44 -12.10 7.49
C PHE A 160 -1.86 -12.63 7.20
N TYR A 161 -2.28 -13.70 7.88
CA TYR A 161 -3.63 -14.25 7.71
C TYR A 161 -4.73 -13.33 8.25
N ASN A 162 -4.43 -12.44 9.20
CA ASN A 162 -5.39 -11.46 9.72
C ASN A 162 -5.86 -10.51 8.63
N ILE A 163 -4.99 -10.17 7.68
CA ILE A 163 -5.32 -9.33 6.52
C ILE A 163 -6.36 -10.04 5.65
N ILE A 164 -6.13 -11.32 5.37
CA ILE A 164 -7.04 -12.13 4.54
C ILE A 164 -8.41 -12.23 5.20
N LEU A 165 -8.44 -12.58 6.49
CA LEU A 165 -9.68 -12.68 7.25
C LEU A 165 -10.42 -11.32 7.29
N GLY A 166 -9.71 -10.22 7.53
CA GLY A 166 -10.31 -8.89 7.56
C GLY A 166 -10.93 -8.49 6.23
N VAL A 167 -10.24 -8.72 5.11
CA VAL A 167 -10.76 -8.43 3.77
C VAL A 167 -11.94 -9.31 3.43
N MET A 168 -11.90 -10.61 3.76
CA MET A 168 -13.02 -11.54 3.54
C MET A 168 -14.24 -11.12 4.34
N THR A 169 -14.07 -10.82 5.64
CA THR A 169 -15.16 -10.35 6.50
C THR A 169 -15.78 -9.07 5.98
N TYR A 170 -14.94 -8.10 5.57
CA TYR A 170 -15.43 -6.84 4.99
C TYR A 170 -16.21 -7.03 3.68
N LYS A 171 -15.85 -8.02 2.86
CA LYS A 171 -16.53 -8.29 1.59
C LYS A 171 -17.84 -9.07 1.74
N VAL A 172 -18.00 -9.79 2.85
CA VAL A 172 -19.22 -10.55 3.17
C VAL A 172 -20.27 -9.67 3.87
N LEU A 173 -19.84 -8.64 4.60
CA LEU A 173 -20.69 -7.65 5.27
C LEU A 173 -21.27 -6.65 4.28
#